data_6119afb9a40aaa111f87f17bd23343a2
#
_entry.id   6119afb9a40aaa111f87f17bd23343a2
#
_cell.length_a   1.000
_cell.length_b   1.000
_cell.length_c   1.000
_cell.angle_alpha   90.00
_cell.angle_beta   90.00
_cell.angle_gamma   90.00
#
_symmetry.space_group_name_H-M   'P 1'
#
loop_
_entity.id
_entity.type
_entity.pdbx_description
1 polymer ?
#
loop_
_entity_poly.entity_id
_entity_poly.type
_entity_poly.pdbx_seq_one_letter_code
_entity_poly.pdbx_strand_id
1 'polypeptide(L)'
;HCILMAVAKTIYLRPQLNSFISGRRFYQRDEITLGFVAKKRFEDHSEESLVVISAPEDWTLTEVTHRVVGKVHKARTEKNDGVNGAMDVLKKLPRPVLAFVIWIIKTLDFFGKVPDFLRQDDPNFATVFLTNLGSIKCPSVYHHLNNYGSSSIMAAIGTIRKSEKIAGDGSREVRDVVDIGFTLDERIADGFYFARSL
;
A
#
# COMPACT_ATOMS: atom_id res chain seq x y z
N HIS A 1 2.69 3.48 12.67
CA HIS A 1 3.56 2.30 12.70
C HIS A 1 2.82 1.09 13.27
N CYS A 2 2.05 1.24 14.39
CA CYS A 2 1.26 0.13 14.95
C CYS A 2 0.30 -0.50 13.91
N ILE A 3 -0.37 0.29 13.09
CA ILE A 3 -1.27 -0.19 12.03
C ILE A 3 -0.48 -0.99 10.99
N LEU A 4 0.69 -0.50 10.55
CA LEU A 4 1.57 -1.22 9.61
C LEU A 4 1.96 -2.60 10.16
N MET A 5 2.36 -2.65 11.43
CA MET A 5 2.72 -3.88 12.10
C MET A 5 1.53 -4.83 12.25
N ALA A 6 0.35 -4.30 12.62
CA ALA A 6 -0.87 -5.11 12.75
C ALA A 6 -1.28 -5.73 11.42
N VAL A 7 -1.25 -4.94 10.34
CA VAL A 7 -1.55 -5.43 8.98
C VAL A 7 -0.57 -6.52 8.56
N ALA A 8 0.75 -6.31 8.74
CA ALA A 8 1.75 -7.32 8.41
C ALA A 8 1.53 -8.61 9.20
N LYS A 9 1.31 -8.52 10.51
CA LYS A 9 1.04 -9.70 11.36
C LYS A 9 -0.25 -10.41 10.96
N THR A 10 -1.29 -9.68 10.61
CA THR A 10 -2.53 -10.28 10.09
C THR A 10 -2.25 -11.11 8.84
N ILE A 11 -1.42 -10.63 7.92
CA ILE A 11 -1.10 -11.34 6.69
C ILE A 11 -0.28 -12.60 6.97
N TYR A 12 0.66 -12.58 7.94
CA TYR A 12 1.37 -13.79 8.37
C TYR A 12 0.43 -14.84 8.94
N LEU A 13 -0.56 -14.43 9.75
CA LEU A 13 -1.57 -15.33 10.30
C LEU A 13 -2.60 -15.78 9.24
N ARG A 14 -2.71 -15.07 8.15
CA ARG A 14 -3.68 -15.26 7.06
C ARG A 14 -2.98 -15.23 5.70
N PRO A 15 -2.18 -16.27 5.35
CA PRO A 15 -1.29 -16.24 4.18
C PRO A 15 -1.98 -16.00 2.84
N GLN A 16 -3.26 -16.35 2.72
CA GLN A 16 -4.04 -16.10 1.50
C GLN A 16 -4.15 -14.60 1.17
N LEU A 17 -4.05 -13.72 2.18
CA LEU A 17 -4.00 -12.27 1.97
C LEU A 17 -2.71 -11.81 1.26
N ASN A 18 -1.65 -12.63 1.27
CA ASN A 18 -0.40 -12.37 0.55
C ASN A 18 -0.42 -12.89 -0.88
N SER A 19 -1.59 -12.88 -1.51
CA SER A 19 -1.78 -13.39 -2.86
C SER A 19 -2.22 -12.31 -3.82
N PHE A 20 -2.09 -12.57 -5.11
CA PHE A 20 -2.53 -11.68 -6.17
C PHE A 20 -2.90 -12.45 -7.44
N ILE A 21 -3.62 -11.77 -8.33
CA ILE A 21 -3.96 -12.29 -9.65
C ILE A 21 -3.18 -11.54 -10.71
N SER A 22 -2.46 -12.26 -11.55
CA SER A 22 -1.84 -11.74 -12.75
C SER A 22 -2.04 -12.71 -13.91
N GLY A 23 -2.33 -12.21 -15.12
CA GLY A 23 -2.52 -13.04 -16.30
C GLY A 23 -3.59 -14.14 -16.15
N ARG A 24 -4.65 -13.89 -15.35
CA ARG A 24 -5.71 -14.87 -15.00
C ARG A 24 -5.19 -16.06 -14.18
N ARG A 25 -4.05 -15.92 -13.50
CA ARG A 25 -3.48 -16.95 -12.63
C ARG A 25 -3.37 -16.39 -11.21
N PHE A 26 -3.53 -17.28 -10.25
CA PHE A 26 -3.34 -17.01 -8.83
C PHE A 26 -1.87 -17.20 -8.47
N TYR A 27 -1.29 -16.22 -7.77
CA TYR A 27 0.07 -16.25 -7.26
C TYR A 27 0.06 -15.92 -5.77
N GLN A 28 0.95 -16.55 -5.04
CA GLN A 28 1.29 -16.19 -3.67
C GLN A 28 2.66 -15.51 -3.66
N ARG A 29 2.83 -14.49 -2.82
CA ARG A 29 4.11 -13.79 -2.66
C ARG A 29 4.98 -14.51 -1.65
N ASP A 30 6.28 -14.50 -1.88
CA ASP A 30 7.27 -15.03 -0.93
C ASP A 30 7.53 -14.06 0.23
N GLU A 31 7.31 -12.76 0.01
CA GLU A 31 7.51 -11.72 1.00
C GLU A 31 6.25 -10.88 1.19
N ILE A 32 6.07 -10.35 2.41
CA ILE A 32 5.08 -9.34 2.69
C ILE A 32 5.71 -7.96 2.50
N THR A 33 5.14 -7.16 1.63
CA THR A 33 5.59 -5.80 1.36
C THR A 33 4.47 -4.80 1.61
N LEU A 34 4.83 -3.69 2.26
CA LEU A 34 3.91 -2.60 2.55
C LEU A 34 4.34 -1.37 1.76
N GLY A 35 3.46 -0.93 0.87
CA GLY A 35 3.67 0.26 0.05
C GLY A 35 2.89 1.45 0.60
N PHE A 36 3.47 2.64 0.55
CA PHE A 36 2.77 3.87 0.90
C PHE A 36 3.35 5.09 0.18
N VAL A 37 2.58 6.17 0.17
CA VAL A 37 2.99 7.44 -0.41
C VAL A 37 3.47 8.38 0.69
N ALA A 38 4.64 8.97 0.49
CA ALA A 38 5.17 10.03 1.33
C ALA A 38 5.23 11.35 0.55
N LYS A 39 4.44 12.34 0.94
CA LYS A 39 4.52 13.68 0.37
C LYS A 39 5.82 14.36 0.80
N LYS A 40 6.57 14.94 -0.14
CA LYS A 40 7.81 15.67 0.18
C LYS A 40 7.51 16.93 1.01
N ARG A 41 6.44 17.65 0.66
CA ARG A 41 5.90 18.79 1.42
C ARG A 41 4.38 18.70 1.43
N PHE A 42 3.73 19.25 2.44
CA PHE A 42 2.26 19.34 2.50
C PHE A 42 1.75 20.57 1.74
N GLU A 43 1.96 20.56 0.42
CA GLU A 43 1.55 21.58 -0.54
C GLU A 43 0.87 20.91 -1.74
N ASP A 44 -0.06 21.60 -2.41
CA ASP A 44 -0.87 21.00 -3.48
C ASP A 44 -0.06 20.44 -4.65
N HIS A 45 1.02 21.10 -5.01
CA HIS A 45 1.89 20.70 -6.14
C HIS A 45 3.19 19.99 -5.70
N SER A 46 3.28 19.59 -4.42
CA SER A 46 4.48 18.89 -3.94
C SER A 46 4.57 17.48 -4.53
N GLU A 47 5.77 17.13 -4.94
CA GLU A 47 6.08 15.77 -5.39
C GLU A 47 5.77 14.74 -4.31
N GLU A 48 5.28 13.59 -4.76
CA GLU A 48 5.04 12.42 -3.93
C GLU A 48 6.15 11.40 -4.18
N SER A 49 6.65 10.82 -3.11
CA SER A 49 7.60 9.71 -3.18
C SER A 49 6.91 8.42 -2.83
N LEU A 50 7.12 7.42 -3.66
CA LEU A 50 6.64 6.07 -3.43
C LEU A 50 7.63 5.34 -2.52
N VAL A 51 7.11 4.67 -1.51
CA VAL A 51 7.92 3.94 -0.53
C VAL A 51 7.40 2.53 -0.39
N VAL A 52 8.28 1.55 -0.52
CA VAL A 52 7.99 0.14 -0.28
C VAL A 52 8.94 -0.38 0.80
N ILE A 53 8.40 -1.09 1.77
CA ILE A 53 9.15 -1.73 2.85
C ILE A 53 8.80 -3.21 2.92
N SER A 54 9.80 -4.06 3.09
CA SER A 54 9.60 -5.48 3.41
C SER A 54 9.29 -5.60 4.91
N ALA A 55 8.33 -6.45 5.25
CA ALA A 55 7.83 -6.67 6.60
C ALA A 55 8.11 -8.13 7.02
N PRO A 56 9.28 -8.43 7.62
CA PRO A 56 9.58 -9.77 8.13
C PRO A 56 8.66 -10.15 9.32
N GLU A 57 8.53 -11.44 9.58
CA GLU A 57 7.60 -11.98 10.60
C GLU A 57 7.96 -11.57 12.02
N ASP A 58 9.25 -11.51 12.33
CA ASP A 58 9.83 -11.20 13.64
C ASP A 58 9.96 -9.70 13.93
N TRP A 59 9.34 -8.86 13.11
CA TRP A 59 9.41 -7.40 13.22
C TRP A 59 8.98 -6.89 14.59
N THR A 60 9.82 -6.06 15.18
CA THR A 60 9.48 -5.28 16.38
C THR A 60 8.95 -3.90 15.98
N LEU A 61 8.16 -3.27 16.84
CA LEU A 61 7.63 -1.91 16.59
C LEU A 61 8.76 -0.88 16.41
N THR A 62 9.89 -1.07 17.11
CA THR A 62 11.07 -0.23 16.99
C THR A 62 11.67 -0.34 15.58
N GLU A 63 11.83 -1.54 15.06
CA GLU A 63 12.36 -1.77 13.71
C GLU A 63 11.43 -1.23 12.63
N VAL A 64 10.11 -1.43 12.77
CA VAL A 64 9.10 -0.79 11.90
C VAL A 64 9.32 0.71 11.86
N THR A 65 9.46 1.32 13.04
CA THR A 65 9.66 2.77 13.17
C THR A 65 10.95 3.21 12.47
N HIS A 66 12.06 2.54 12.74
CA HIS A 66 13.34 2.87 12.11
C HIS A 66 13.31 2.74 10.59
N ARG A 67 12.75 1.65 10.06
CA ARG A 67 12.65 1.43 8.61
C ARG A 67 11.73 2.45 7.93
N VAL A 68 10.56 2.71 8.50
CA VAL A 68 9.62 3.70 7.95
C VAL A 68 10.24 5.10 7.96
N VAL A 69 10.76 5.55 9.10
CA VAL A 69 11.38 6.88 9.22
C VAL A 69 12.58 7.02 8.29
N GLY A 70 13.45 6.01 8.24
CA GLY A 70 14.63 6.00 7.37
C GLY A 70 14.25 6.08 5.88
N LYS A 71 13.31 5.26 5.42
CA LYS A 71 12.84 5.28 4.03
C LYS A 71 12.12 6.59 3.68
N VAL A 72 11.27 7.13 4.58
CA VAL A 72 10.60 8.42 4.36
C VAL A 72 11.61 9.56 4.33
N HIS A 73 12.61 9.56 5.21
CA HIS A 73 13.67 10.57 5.20
C HIS A 73 14.46 10.52 3.88
N LYS A 74 14.85 9.31 3.45
CA LYS A 74 15.53 9.09 2.17
C LYS A 74 14.69 9.61 1.00
N ALA A 75 13.41 9.23 0.93
CA ALA A 75 12.48 9.64 -0.10
C ALA A 75 12.23 11.18 -0.15
N ARG A 76 12.37 11.88 0.98
CA ARG A 76 12.26 13.34 1.04
C ARG A 76 13.54 14.08 0.67
N THR A 77 14.71 13.48 0.88
CA THR A 77 16.03 14.09 0.66
C THR A 77 16.61 13.78 -0.71
N GLU A 78 16.34 12.59 -1.25
CA GLU A 78 16.86 12.20 -2.57
C GLU A 78 16.01 12.79 -3.70
N LYS A 79 16.67 13.40 -4.69
CA LYS A 79 16.03 14.05 -5.84
C LYS A 79 15.50 13.07 -6.89
N ASN A 80 15.96 11.80 -6.89
CA ASN A 80 15.59 10.79 -7.87
C ASN A 80 15.36 9.44 -7.19
N ASP A 81 14.12 9.12 -6.89
CA ASP A 81 13.72 7.72 -6.69
C ASP A 81 13.74 7.02 -8.07
N GLY A 82 14.24 5.78 -8.14
CA GLY A 82 14.40 5.06 -9.41
C GLY A 82 13.13 5.02 -10.27
N VAL A 83 11.95 4.91 -9.63
CA VAL A 83 10.64 4.93 -10.30
C VAL A 83 10.32 6.32 -10.87
N ASN A 84 10.60 7.39 -10.13
CA ASN A 84 10.39 8.77 -10.60
C ASN A 84 11.31 9.11 -11.77
N GLY A 85 12.57 8.64 -11.75
CA GLY A 85 13.49 8.78 -12.87
C GLY A 85 13.01 8.07 -14.15
N ALA A 86 12.50 6.85 -14.02
CA ALA A 86 11.91 6.12 -15.14
C ALA A 86 10.64 6.83 -15.68
N MET A 87 9.78 7.35 -14.79
CA MET A 87 8.61 8.12 -15.18
C MET A 87 8.96 9.41 -15.93
N ASP A 88 10.02 10.10 -15.53
CA ASP A 88 10.46 11.33 -16.20
C ASP A 88 11.01 11.07 -17.60
N VAL A 89 11.65 9.92 -17.81
CA VAL A 89 12.04 9.47 -19.16
C VAL A 89 10.80 9.11 -19.98
N LEU A 90 9.84 8.39 -19.41
CA LEU A 90 8.60 8.02 -20.10
C LEU A 90 7.77 9.23 -20.52
N LYS A 91 7.70 10.28 -19.71
CA LYS A 91 6.98 11.53 -20.05
C LYS A 91 7.55 12.25 -21.26
N LYS A 92 8.84 12.06 -21.58
CA LYS A 92 9.50 12.68 -22.74
C LYS A 92 9.29 11.90 -24.05
N LEU A 93 8.75 10.69 -24.01
CA LEU A 93 8.53 9.87 -25.19
C LEU A 93 7.31 10.32 -26.00
N PRO A 94 7.38 10.27 -27.35
CA PRO A 94 6.21 10.46 -28.21
C PRO A 94 5.10 9.46 -27.85
N ARG A 95 3.84 9.89 -27.90
CA ARG A 95 2.67 9.08 -27.52
C ARG A 95 2.66 7.63 -28.11
N PRO A 96 2.96 7.41 -29.42
CA PRO A 96 2.95 6.06 -29.97
C PRO A 96 4.03 5.17 -29.36
N VAL A 97 5.23 5.73 -29.09
CA VAL A 97 6.33 5.00 -28.44
C VAL A 97 5.96 4.67 -26.99
N LEU A 98 5.40 5.62 -26.26
CA LEU A 98 4.92 5.43 -24.90
C LEU A 98 3.85 4.33 -24.85
N ALA A 99 2.88 4.34 -25.77
CA ALA A 99 1.83 3.33 -25.85
C ALA A 99 2.41 1.93 -26.10
N PHE A 100 3.43 1.83 -26.97
CA PHE A 100 4.12 0.57 -27.26
C PHE A 100 4.89 0.05 -26.03
N VAL A 101 5.62 0.92 -25.32
CA VAL A 101 6.32 0.55 -24.08
C VAL A 101 5.33 0.06 -23.02
N ILE A 102 4.22 0.77 -22.80
CA ILE A 102 3.18 0.37 -21.86
C ILE A 102 2.56 -0.97 -22.29
N TRP A 103 2.35 -1.20 -23.57
CA TRP A 103 1.85 -2.47 -24.08
C TRP A 103 2.83 -3.63 -23.79
N ILE A 104 4.14 -3.42 -23.97
CA ILE A 104 5.16 -4.41 -23.59
C ILE A 104 5.10 -4.71 -22.10
N ILE A 105 5.08 -3.67 -21.23
CA ILE A 105 5.05 -3.85 -19.78
C ILE A 105 3.78 -4.63 -19.37
N LYS A 106 2.61 -4.28 -19.92
CA LYS A 106 1.36 -5.01 -19.66
C LYS A 106 1.41 -6.46 -20.13
N THR A 107 2.07 -6.72 -21.25
CA THR A 107 2.26 -8.07 -21.77
C THR A 107 3.19 -8.88 -20.88
N LEU A 108 4.29 -8.29 -20.42
CA LEU A 108 5.19 -8.92 -19.44
C LEU A 108 4.49 -9.18 -18.11
N ASP A 109 3.67 -8.23 -17.62
CA ASP A 109 2.87 -8.39 -16.42
C ASP A 109 1.86 -9.55 -16.55
N PHE A 110 1.18 -9.65 -17.70
CA PHE A 110 0.26 -10.75 -17.98
C PHE A 110 0.95 -12.13 -17.89
N PHE A 111 2.20 -12.23 -18.30
CA PHE A 111 2.99 -13.46 -18.20
C PHE A 111 3.77 -13.60 -16.89
N GLY A 112 3.61 -12.69 -15.94
CA GLY A 112 4.34 -12.69 -14.67
C GLY A 112 5.85 -12.45 -14.81
N LYS A 113 6.28 -11.81 -15.91
CA LYS A 113 7.70 -11.60 -16.26
C LYS A 113 8.12 -10.13 -16.16
N VAL A 114 7.45 -9.34 -15.33
CA VAL A 114 7.88 -7.96 -15.08
C VAL A 114 9.25 -7.98 -14.39
N PRO A 115 10.25 -7.25 -14.89
CA PRO A 115 11.58 -7.18 -14.29
C PRO A 115 11.53 -6.64 -12.86
N ASP A 116 12.36 -7.19 -11.97
CA ASP A 116 12.37 -6.84 -10.54
C ASP A 116 12.64 -5.37 -10.29
N PHE A 117 13.50 -4.73 -11.09
CA PHE A 117 13.80 -3.30 -10.96
C PHE A 117 12.57 -2.39 -11.20
N LEU A 118 11.53 -2.86 -11.89
CA LEU A 118 10.27 -2.14 -12.08
C LEU A 118 9.26 -2.41 -10.97
N ARG A 119 9.44 -3.50 -10.18
CA ARG A 119 8.49 -3.92 -9.14
C ARG A 119 8.91 -3.51 -7.73
N GLN A 120 10.24 -3.54 -7.44
CA GLN A 120 10.76 -3.46 -6.07
C GLN A 120 10.40 -2.19 -5.33
N ASP A 121 10.36 -1.06 -6.02
CA ASP A 121 10.07 0.24 -5.41
C ASP A 121 8.70 0.81 -5.82
N ASP A 122 7.89 0.04 -6.56
CA ASP A 122 6.55 0.45 -6.97
C ASP A 122 5.49 -0.12 -6.00
N PRO A 123 4.79 0.71 -5.19
CA PRO A 123 3.75 0.27 -4.26
C PRO A 123 2.59 -0.45 -4.94
N ASN A 124 2.40 -0.28 -6.25
CA ASN A 124 1.39 -1.01 -7.01
C ASN A 124 1.66 -2.52 -7.06
N PHE A 125 2.89 -2.94 -6.76
CA PHE A 125 3.26 -4.36 -6.65
C PHE A 125 3.40 -4.82 -5.19
N ALA A 126 3.21 -3.94 -4.22
CA ALA A 126 3.23 -4.32 -2.80
C ALA A 126 2.04 -5.22 -2.41
N THR A 127 2.19 -5.98 -1.34
CA THR A 127 1.10 -6.79 -0.78
C THR A 127 -0.06 -5.91 -0.36
N VAL A 128 0.24 -4.83 0.37
CA VAL A 128 -0.75 -3.83 0.80
C VAL A 128 -0.25 -2.44 0.42
N PHE A 129 -1.12 -1.67 -0.19
CA PHE A 129 -0.90 -0.25 -0.41
C PHE A 129 -1.65 0.57 0.65
N LEU A 130 -0.91 1.38 1.43
CA LEU A 130 -1.48 2.16 2.52
C LEU A 130 -1.42 3.65 2.20
N THR A 131 -2.47 4.36 2.61
CA THR A 131 -2.50 5.83 2.59
C THR A 131 -2.89 6.35 3.97
N ASN A 132 -2.20 7.39 4.45
CA ASN A 132 -2.47 8.02 5.74
C ASN A 132 -3.15 9.38 5.53
N LEU A 133 -4.46 9.38 5.42
CA LEU A 133 -5.29 10.57 5.27
C LEU A 133 -5.43 11.34 6.59
N GLY A 134 -5.23 10.67 7.74
CA GLY A 134 -5.24 11.33 9.05
C GLY A 134 -4.17 12.40 9.19
N SER A 135 -3.04 12.29 8.45
CA SER A 135 -1.99 13.31 8.43
C SER A 135 -2.45 14.66 7.85
N ILE A 136 -3.49 14.66 7.03
CA ILE A 136 -4.13 15.85 6.44
C ILE A 136 -5.52 16.11 7.01
N LYS A 137 -5.85 15.52 8.16
CA LYS A 137 -7.13 15.65 8.88
C LYS A 137 -8.36 15.20 8.08
N CYS A 138 -8.17 14.26 7.15
CA CYS A 138 -9.25 13.70 6.35
C CYS A 138 -9.76 12.39 7.00
N PRO A 139 -11.07 12.10 6.98
CA PRO A 139 -11.60 10.80 7.40
C PRO A 139 -11.12 9.70 6.46
N SER A 140 -11.29 8.44 6.87
CA SER A 140 -10.99 7.32 5.98
C SER A 140 -11.97 7.30 4.81
N VAL A 141 -11.46 6.88 3.65
CA VAL A 141 -12.23 6.72 2.41
C VAL A 141 -11.95 5.35 1.82
N TYR A 142 -12.82 4.91 0.92
CA TYR A 142 -12.55 3.72 0.12
C TYR A 142 -11.84 4.12 -1.17
N HIS A 143 -10.69 3.51 -1.43
CA HIS A 143 -10.01 3.60 -2.70
C HIS A 143 -10.37 2.41 -3.59
N HIS A 144 -10.42 2.60 -4.90
CA HIS A 144 -10.42 1.45 -5.80
C HIS A 144 -9.00 0.88 -5.93
N LEU A 145 -8.88 -0.41 -6.21
CA LEU A 145 -7.60 -1.03 -6.56
C LEU A 145 -7.14 -0.53 -7.94
N ASN A 146 -5.84 -0.38 -8.09
CA ASN A 146 -5.26 0.05 -9.36
C ASN A 146 -5.40 -1.04 -10.43
N ASN A 147 -5.66 -0.62 -11.67
CA ASN A 147 -5.69 -1.53 -12.83
C ASN A 147 -4.29 -1.93 -13.32
N TYR A 148 -3.25 -1.45 -12.64
CA TYR A 148 -1.85 -1.72 -12.90
C TYR A 148 -1.20 -2.24 -11.62
N GLY A 149 -0.28 -3.20 -11.79
CA GLY A 149 0.39 -3.84 -10.68
C GLY A 149 -0.39 -5.03 -10.10
N SER A 150 0.04 -5.50 -8.97
CA SER A 150 -0.49 -6.71 -8.32
C SER A 150 -0.91 -6.49 -6.87
N SER A 151 -1.02 -5.24 -6.40
CA SER A 151 -1.53 -4.95 -5.06
C SER A 151 -3.00 -5.37 -4.94
N SER A 152 -3.28 -6.27 -4.00
CA SER A 152 -4.62 -6.84 -3.79
C SER A 152 -5.36 -6.21 -2.61
N ILE A 153 -4.68 -5.41 -1.82
CA ILE A 153 -5.23 -4.77 -0.62
C ILE A 153 -4.82 -3.30 -0.61
N MET A 154 -5.79 -2.42 -0.45
CA MET A 154 -5.55 -1.01 -0.20
C MET A 154 -6.20 -0.59 1.12
N ALA A 155 -5.45 0.10 1.97
CA ALA A 155 -5.91 0.57 3.27
C ALA A 155 -5.77 2.09 3.38
N ALA A 156 -6.88 2.77 3.71
CA ALA A 156 -6.92 4.20 3.95
C ALA A 156 -7.13 4.48 5.44
N ILE A 157 -6.12 5.05 6.09
CA ILE A 157 -6.14 5.38 7.52
C ILE A 157 -6.68 6.79 7.67
N GLY A 158 -7.81 6.93 8.36
CA GLY A 158 -8.44 8.22 8.62
C GLY A 158 -7.84 8.97 9.82
N THR A 159 -8.42 10.12 10.13
CA THR A 159 -8.05 10.91 11.29
C THR A 159 -8.51 10.26 12.59
N ILE A 160 -7.75 10.48 13.67
CA ILE A 160 -8.15 10.08 15.02
C ILE A 160 -9.26 11.04 15.48
N ARG A 161 -10.35 10.49 15.98
CA ARG A 161 -11.51 11.24 16.48
C ARG A 161 -12.01 10.68 17.81
N LYS A 162 -12.67 11.50 18.59
CA LYS A 162 -13.41 11.05 19.76
C LYS A 162 -14.70 10.36 19.34
N SER A 163 -14.98 9.21 19.94
CA SER A 163 -16.23 8.47 19.73
C SER A 163 -16.77 7.99 21.06
N GLU A 164 -18.08 8.11 21.26
CA GLU A 164 -18.75 7.54 22.42
C GLU A 164 -19.04 6.06 22.19
N LYS A 165 -18.70 5.25 23.16
CA LYS A 165 -19.08 3.84 23.22
C LYS A 165 -20.02 3.65 24.41
N ILE A 166 -21.17 3.04 24.17
CA ILE A 166 -22.09 2.64 25.24
C ILE A 166 -21.68 1.23 25.66
N ALA A 167 -21.33 1.05 26.93
CA ALA A 167 -21.03 -0.24 27.52
C ALA A 167 -22.33 -1.01 27.82
N GLY A 168 -22.21 -2.34 28.05
CA GLY A 168 -23.36 -3.19 28.33
C GLY A 168 -24.16 -2.86 29.59
N ASP A 169 -23.57 -2.09 30.51
CA ASP A 169 -24.21 -1.52 31.73
C ASP A 169 -24.89 -0.16 31.47
N GLY A 170 -24.89 0.33 30.23
CA GLY A 170 -25.46 1.64 29.88
C GLY A 170 -24.52 2.83 30.12
N SER A 171 -23.34 2.62 30.68
CA SER A 171 -22.34 3.70 30.85
C SER A 171 -21.79 4.16 29.50
N ARG A 172 -21.44 5.47 29.42
CA ARG A 172 -20.84 6.08 28.23
C ARG A 172 -19.35 6.28 28.47
N GLU A 173 -18.55 5.78 27.54
CA GLU A 173 -17.10 5.96 27.55
C GLU A 173 -16.68 6.68 26.28
N VAL A 174 -15.90 7.76 26.42
CA VAL A 174 -15.32 8.47 25.28
C VAL A 174 -13.95 7.88 25.00
N ARG A 175 -13.73 7.39 23.79
CA ARG A 175 -12.47 6.81 23.32
C ARG A 175 -11.95 7.50 22.08
N ASP A 176 -10.63 7.50 21.95
CA ASP A 176 -10.00 7.83 20.67
C ASP A 176 -10.12 6.65 19.73
N VAL A 177 -10.68 6.89 18.55
CA VAL A 177 -10.87 5.89 17.50
C VAL A 177 -10.28 6.38 16.18
N VAL A 178 -9.84 5.43 15.36
CA VAL A 178 -9.43 5.66 13.97
C VAL A 178 -10.22 4.73 13.08
N ASP A 179 -10.80 5.29 12.02
CA ASP A 179 -11.47 4.50 10.98
C ASP A 179 -10.45 4.12 9.91
N ILE A 180 -10.46 2.87 9.47
CA ILE A 180 -9.61 2.39 8.38
C ILE A 180 -10.52 1.80 7.32
N GLY A 181 -10.47 2.37 6.11
CA GLY A 181 -11.17 1.84 4.95
C GLY A 181 -10.29 0.81 4.23
N PHE A 182 -10.78 -0.42 4.06
CA PHE A 182 -10.11 -1.45 3.28
C PHE A 182 -10.83 -1.65 1.95
N THR A 183 -10.06 -1.72 0.87
CA THR A 183 -10.49 -2.21 -0.43
C THR A 183 -9.68 -3.46 -0.76
N LEU A 184 -10.37 -4.54 -1.08
CA LEU A 184 -9.83 -5.88 -1.17
C LEU A 184 -10.19 -6.50 -2.52
N ASP A 185 -9.27 -7.26 -3.10
CA ASP A 185 -9.52 -8.04 -4.30
C ASP A 185 -10.16 -9.38 -3.94
N GLU A 186 -11.48 -9.48 -4.12
CA GLU A 186 -12.24 -10.71 -3.80
C GLU A 186 -11.81 -11.93 -4.63
N ARG A 187 -10.99 -11.75 -5.65
CA ARG A 187 -10.43 -12.87 -6.42
C ARG A 187 -9.38 -13.67 -5.63
N ILE A 188 -8.78 -13.08 -4.58
CA ILE A 188 -7.77 -13.77 -3.75
C ILE A 188 -8.39 -14.49 -2.56
N ALA A 189 -9.51 -14.00 -2.04
CA ALA A 189 -10.24 -14.60 -0.92
C ALA A 189 -11.69 -14.10 -0.89
N ASP A 190 -12.58 -14.85 -0.30
CA ASP A 190 -13.98 -14.44 -0.14
C ASP A 190 -14.19 -13.43 1.01
N GLY A 191 -15.37 -12.82 1.03
CA GLY A 191 -15.74 -11.82 2.03
C GLY A 191 -15.74 -12.37 3.47
N PHE A 192 -16.03 -13.67 3.66
CA PHE A 192 -15.98 -14.29 4.99
C PHE A 192 -14.55 -14.40 5.50
N TYR A 193 -13.61 -14.81 4.64
CA TYR A 193 -12.20 -14.85 4.98
C TYR A 193 -11.66 -13.46 5.35
N PHE A 194 -12.01 -12.44 4.57
CA PHE A 194 -11.64 -11.06 4.85
C PHE A 194 -12.21 -10.56 6.17
N ALA A 195 -13.52 -10.73 6.39
CA ALA A 195 -14.18 -10.27 7.62
C ALA A 195 -13.59 -10.87 8.90
N ARG A 196 -13.07 -12.11 8.82
CA ARG A 196 -12.40 -12.77 9.95
C ARG A 196 -10.91 -12.42 10.08
N SER A 197 -10.36 -11.72 9.10
CA SER A 197 -8.95 -11.33 9.07
C SER A 197 -8.73 -9.89 9.56
N LEU A 198 -9.76 -9.05 9.47
CA LEU A 198 -9.78 -7.66 9.92
C LEU A 198 -10.31 -7.57 11.35
#